data_f5a6b3d12ede9f72d2bccb68525edb7c
#
_entry.id   f5a6b3d12ede9f72d2bccb68525edb7c
#
_cell.length_a   1.000
_cell.length_b   1.000
_cell.length_c   1.000
_cell.angle_alpha   90.00
_cell.angle_beta   90.00
_cell.angle_gamma   90.00
#
_symmetry.space_group_name_H-M   'P 1'
#
loop_
_entity.id
_entity.type
_entity.pdbx_description
1 polymer ?
#
loop_
_entity_poly.entity_id
_entity_poly.type
_entity_poly.pdbx_seq_one_letter_code
_entity_poly.pdbx_strand_id
1 'polypeptide(L)'
;MSKILTIDIHTHILPENIPHWKEKFGYGGFIQLDHHKPCCAKMIRDDGKFFREIEDNCWSAEKRIHECDHHHVDVQVLSTVPVMFSYWAKPEDCLNLSMFLNDHIADIVHRYPKRFIGLGTIPMQAPQLAIKELERCKKIGLVGVQIGTNINQENLNEEKYFDIFKACEELGMAVFIHPWEMMGEQNMQKYWLPWLVGMPAETSRAACSLIFGGVMERLPNLRIAFAHGGGSFPSTIGRIEHGFNCRPDLVAIDNPINPKEYLGKFWIDSLVHDDQMLDFVVGMFGANRVALGSDYPFPLGELEPGKLIKEMPYEKDVKELLLHGSALEWLNLKKEMFL
;
A
#
# COMPACT_ATOMS: atom_id res chain seq x y z
N MET A 1 -1.68 -19.02 -27.40
CA MET A 1 -1.67 -17.61 -26.95
C MET A 1 -0.50 -17.45 -25.98
N SER A 2 0.32 -16.41 -26.10
CA SER A 2 1.37 -16.15 -25.11
C SER A 2 0.72 -15.89 -23.74
N LYS A 3 1.29 -16.46 -22.67
CA LYS A 3 0.83 -16.22 -21.28
C LYS A 3 0.90 -14.72 -20.99
N ILE A 4 -0.15 -14.16 -20.42
CA ILE A 4 -0.15 -12.76 -19.95
C ILE A 4 0.58 -12.73 -18.60
N LEU A 5 1.57 -11.87 -18.48
CA LEU A 5 2.24 -11.61 -17.21
C LEU A 5 1.22 -11.07 -16.20
N THR A 6 1.29 -11.50 -14.95
CA THR A 6 0.39 -11.07 -13.87
C THR A 6 1.21 -10.57 -12.70
N ILE A 7 1.06 -9.29 -12.34
CA ILE A 7 1.77 -8.62 -11.25
C ILE A 7 0.75 -8.11 -10.23
N ASP A 8 0.81 -8.64 -9.03
CA ASP A 8 -0.03 -8.24 -7.90
C ASP A 8 0.71 -7.17 -7.06
N ILE A 9 0.19 -5.93 -7.06
CA ILE A 9 0.86 -4.80 -6.39
C ILE A 9 0.55 -4.67 -4.90
N HIS A 10 -0.42 -5.42 -4.39
CA HIS A 10 -0.92 -5.26 -3.04
C HIS A 10 -0.83 -6.58 -2.26
N THR A 11 0.33 -6.82 -1.67
CA THR A 11 0.55 -8.01 -0.83
C THR A 11 1.38 -7.68 0.40
N HIS A 12 1.19 -8.47 1.47
CA HIS A 12 1.84 -8.24 2.76
C HIS A 12 2.69 -9.43 3.19
N ILE A 13 3.83 -9.13 3.81
CA ILE A 13 4.75 -10.13 4.34
C ILE A 13 5.37 -9.64 5.66
N LEU A 14 5.75 -10.59 6.51
CA LEU A 14 6.46 -10.36 7.77
C LEU A 14 7.69 -11.28 7.85
N PRO A 15 8.71 -10.95 8.63
CA PRO A 15 9.70 -11.94 9.07
C PRO A 15 9.05 -12.99 9.96
N GLU A 16 9.43 -14.27 9.78
CA GLU A 16 8.98 -15.40 10.62
C GLU A 16 9.32 -15.17 12.10
N ASN A 17 10.50 -14.61 12.36
CA ASN A 17 11.00 -14.33 13.71
C ASN A 17 11.16 -12.82 13.90
N ILE A 18 10.38 -12.26 14.81
CA ILE A 18 10.43 -10.85 15.17
C ILE A 18 11.23 -10.68 16.47
N PRO A 19 12.26 -9.80 16.51
CA PRO A 19 12.99 -9.52 17.75
C PRO A 19 12.09 -9.01 18.88
N HIS A 20 12.48 -9.26 20.13
CA HIS A 20 11.76 -8.74 21.31
C HIS A 20 12.00 -7.24 21.47
N TRP A 21 11.29 -6.42 20.68
CA TRP A 21 11.45 -4.98 20.64
C TRP A 21 11.24 -4.30 21.98
N LYS A 22 10.26 -4.78 22.79
CA LYS A 22 10.04 -4.28 24.16
C LYS A 22 11.29 -4.39 25.04
N GLU A 23 11.99 -5.49 24.97
CA GLU A 23 13.24 -5.67 25.72
C GLU A 23 14.34 -4.75 25.18
N LYS A 24 14.43 -4.63 23.86
CA LYS A 24 15.43 -3.80 23.19
C LYS A 24 15.23 -2.30 23.43
N PHE A 25 13.97 -1.82 23.38
CA PHE A 25 13.66 -0.39 23.42
C PHE A 25 13.20 0.10 24.80
N GLY A 26 12.84 -0.82 25.72
CA GLY A 26 12.42 -0.50 27.09
C GLY A 26 10.97 -0.04 27.22
N TYR A 27 10.15 -0.19 26.18
CA TYR A 27 8.70 0.08 26.21
C TYR A 27 7.96 -0.83 25.22
N GLY A 28 6.65 -1.03 25.43
CA GLY A 28 5.84 -1.98 24.68
C GLY A 28 4.93 -1.34 23.63
N GLY A 29 4.14 -2.19 22.97
CA GLY A 29 3.19 -1.86 21.89
C GLY A 29 3.53 -2.53 20.55
N PHE A 30 4.70 -3.15 20.46
CA PHE A 30 5.20 -3.81 19.26
C PHE A 30 4.55 -5.19 19.04
N ILE A 31 4.47 -5.60 17.79
CA ILE A 31 3.97 -6.93 17.40
C ILE A 31 5.04 -7.99 17.66
N GLN A 32 4.58 -9.13 18.17
CA GLN A 32 5.31 -10.39 18.31
C GLN A 32 4.53 -11.51 17.61
N LEU A 33 5.23 -12.54 17.15
CA LEU A 33 4.62 -13.75 16.60
C LEU A 33 4.75 -14.88 17.64
N ASP A 34 3.61 -15.43 18.04
CA ASP A 34 3.51 -16.65 18.85
C ASP A 34 3.20 -17.84 17.92
N HIS A 35 4.22 -18.62 17.61
CA HIS A 35 4.14 -19.82 16.78
C HIS A 35 3.54 -20.98 17.58
N HIS A 36 2.25 -20.93 17.86
CA HIS A 36 1.52 -21.82 18.74
C HIS A 36 1.18 -23.20 18.11
N LYS A 37 1.26 -23.30 16.78
CA LYS A 37 1.07 -24.56 16.03
C LYS A 37 1.85 -24.52 14.70
N PRO A 38 2.12 -25.68 14.06
CA PRO A 38 2.79 -25.73 12.76
C PRO A 38 2.09 -24.85 11.72
N CYS A 39 2.86 -24.11 10.92
CA CYS A 39 2.41 -23.24 9.84
C CYS A 39 1.48 -22.10 10.27
N CYS A 40 1.36 -21.79 11.55
CA CYS A 40 0.50 -20.71 12.05
C CYS A 40 1.15 -19.93 13.19
N ALA A 41 0.87 -18.64 13.24
CA ALA A 41 1.27 -17.79 14.34
C ALA A 41 0.15 -16.83 14.74
N LYS A 42 0.11 -16.49 16.02
CA LYS A 42 -0.70 -15.37 16.50
C LYS A 42 0.13 -14.10 16.48
N MET A 43 -0.35 -13.10 15.80
CA MET A 43 0.16 -11.74 15.97
C MET A 43 -0.40 -11.20 17.28
N ILE A 44 0.47 -10.93 18.23
CA ILE A 44 0.12 -10.36 19.54
C ILE A 44 0.96 -9.11 19.77
N ARG A 45 0.40 -8.12 20.45
CA ARG A 45 1.21 -7.03 20.98
C ARG A 45 1.96 -7.53 22.21
N ASP A 46 3.11 -6.98 22.48
CA ASP A 46 3.92 -7.35 23.65
C ASP A 46 3.27 -6.95 25.00
N ASP A 47 2.10 -6.28 24.98
CA ASP A 47 1.19 -6.12 26.12
C ASP A 47 0.19 -7.29 26.27
N GLY A 48 0.30 -8.33 25.41
CA GLY A 48 -0.54 -9.51 25.39
C GLY A 48 -1.84 -9.39 24.59
N LYS A 49 -2.11 -8.24 23.97
CA LYS A 49 -3.32 -8.06 23.16
C LYS A 49 -3.21 -8.83 21.84
N PHE A 50 -4.15 -9.73 21.63
CA PHE A 50 -4.30 -10.46 20.37
C PHE A 50 -4.71 -9.49 19.24
N PHE A 51 -4.01 -9.60 18.11
CA PHE A 51 -4.34 -8.84 16.90
C PHE A 51 -5.01 -9.73 15.85
N ARG A 52 -4.34 -10.78 15.39
CA ARG A 52 -4.90 -11.79 14.46
C ARG A 52 -4.06 -13.07 14.44
N GLU A 53 -4.65 -14.15 13.96
CA GLU A 53 -3.93 -15.37 13.56
C GLU A 53 -3.55 -15.28 12.08
N ILE A 54 -2.36 -15.75 11.74
CA ILE A 54 -1.80 -15.76 10.38
C ILE A 54 -1.20 -17.14 10.08
N GLU A 55 -1.11 -17.46 8.80
CA GLU A 55 -0.50 -18.68 8.30
C GLU A 55 0.89 -18.41 7.72
N ASP A 56 1.62 -19.50 7.39
CA ASP A 56 3.00 -19.45 6.92
C ASP A 56 3.17 -18.71 5.58
N ASN A 57 2.12 -18.52 4.80
CA ASN A 57 2.13 -17.64 3.64
C ASN A 57 2.35 -16.15 3.99
N CYS A 58 2.22 -15.76 5.25
CA CYS A 58 2.61 -14.42 5.73
C CYS A 58 4.12 -14.23 5.84
N TRP A 59 4.95 -15.30 5.90
CA TRP A 59 6.40 -15.18 6.06
C TRP A 59 7.22 -16.06 5.11
N SER A 60 6.69 -17.20 4.63
CA SER A 60 7.43 -18.11 3.74
C SER A 60 7.32 -17.69 2.29
N ALA A 61 8.45 -17.34 1.69
CA ALA A 61 8.55 -17.03 0.27
C ALA A 61 8.19 -18.25 -0.60
N GLU A 62 8.60 -19.45 -0.20
CA GLU A 62 8.36 -20.70 -0.92
C GLU A 62 6.86 -21.07 -0.92
N LYS A 63 6.19 -20.87 0.21
CA LYS A 63 4.74 -21.07 0.31
C LYS A 63 3.99 -20.11 -0.62
N ARG A 64 4.39 -18.84 -0.62
CA ARG A 64 3.80 -17.81 -1.50
C ARG A 64 4.00 -18.15 -2.97
N ILE A 65 5.21 -18.60 -3.37
CA ILE A 65 5.49 -19.01 -4.75
C ILE A 65 4.55 -20.15 -5.16
N HIS A 66 4.36 -21.14 -4.30
CA HIS A 66 3.46 -22.26 -4.57
C HIS A 66 2.01 -21.81 -4.77
N GLU A 67 1.52 -20.92 -3.91
CA GLU A 67 0.15 -20.37 -4.02
C GLU A 67 0.02 -19.44 -5.23
N CYS A 68 1.01 -18.61 -5.52
CA CYS A 68 1.07 -17.79 -6.74
C CYS A 68 1.02 -18.63 -8.03
N ASP A 69 1.75 -19.75 -8.06
CA ASP A 69 1.73 -20.67 -9.20
C ASP A 69 0.34 -21.28 -9.38
N HIS A 70 -0.34 -21.64 -8.29
CA HIS A 70 -1.69 -22.15 -8.30
C HIS A 70 -2.72 -21.14 -8.85
N HIS A 71 -2.59 -19.89 -8.46
CA HIS A 71 -3.51 -18.79 -8.88
C HIS A 71 -3.06 -18.06 -10.15
N HIS A 72 -1.95 -18.49 -10.78
CA HIS A 72 -1.39 -17.86 -11.98
C HIS A 72 -0.99 -16.39 -11.77
N VAL A 73 -0.41 -16.09 -10.62
CA VAL A 73 0.29 -14.83 -10.33
C VAL A 73 1.77 -15.02 -10.58
N ASP A 74 2.35 -14.26 -11.49
CA ASP A 74 3.76 -14.41 -11.83
C ASP A 74 4.66 -13.66 -10.84
N VAL A 75 4.24 -12.48 -10.41
CA VAL A 75 5.03 -11.58 -9.56
C VAL A 75 4.15 -10.98 -8.47
N GLN A 76 4.64 -10.92 -7.24
CA GLN A 76 4.04 -10.15 -6.15
C GLN A 76 4.94 -8.98 -5.75
N VAL A 77 4.32 -7.83 -5.47
CA VAL A 77 4.96 -6.70 -4.82
C VAL A 77 4.80 -6.87 -3.31
N LEU A 78 5.91 -7.15 -2.63
CA LEU A 78 5.94 -7.38 -1.19
C LEU A 78 6.01 -6.06 -0.44
N SER A 79 5.16 -5.92 0.57
CA SER A 79 5.23 -4.84 1.54
C SER A 79 4.96 -5.36 2.95
N THR A 80 5.31 -4.61 3.99
CA THR A 80 5.04 -5.06 5.36
C THR A 80 3.55 -4.98 5.70
N VAL A 81 3.12 -5.74 6.71
CA VAL A 81 1.75 -5.60 7.25
C VAL A 81 1.59 -4.23 7.90
N PRO A 82 0.53 -3.45 7.62
CA PRO A 82 0.40 -2.05 8.07
C PRO A 82 0.50 -1.82 9.58
N VAL A 83 0.12 -2.80 10.41
CA VAL A 83 0.31 -2.73 11.87
C VAL A 83 1.78 -2.54 12.27
N MET A 84 2.72 -2.85 11.38
CA MET A 84 4.16 -2.72 11.59
C MET A 84 4.70 -1.31 11.27
N PHE A 85 3.90 -0.37 10.75
CA PHE A 85 4.36 1.01 10.51
C PHE A 85 4.89 1.68 11.77
N SER A 86 4.21 1.46 12.91
CA SER A 86 4.67 1.86 14.24
C SER A 86 5.06 3.33 14.37
N TYR A 87 4.36 4.26 13.70
CA TYR A 87 4.65 5.70 13.75
C TYR A 87 4.51 6.31 15.14
N TRP A 88 3.79 5.63 16.05
CA TRP A 88 3.68 5.97 17.47
C TRP A 88 4.98 5.76 18.26
N ALA A 89 5.91 4.93 17.74
CA ALA A 89 7.17 4.65 18.41
C ALA A 89 8.15 5.84 18.33
N LYS A 90 9.15 5.84 19.21
CA LYS A 90 10.23 6.83 19.11
C LYS A 90 10.90 6.75 17.75
N PRO A 91 11.32 7.89 17.16
CA PRO A 91 11.85 7.93 15.79
C PRO A 91 12.94 6.90 15.49
N GLU A 92 13.95 6.80 16.35
CA GLU A 92 15.09 5.88 16.17
C GLU A 92 14.68 4.41 16.30
N ASP A 93 13.70 4.12 17.16
CA ASP A 93 13.20 2.76 17.36
C ASP A 93 12.33 2.33 16.17
N CYS A 94 11.51 3.24 15.64
CA CYS A 94 10.76 3.03 14.40
C CYS A 94 11.70 2.84 13.20
N LEU A 95 12.80 3.60 13.11
CA LEU A 95 13.84 3.39 12.10
C LEU A 95 14.46 1.98 12.19
N ASN A 96 14.83 1.53 13.40
CA ASN A 96 15.37 0.19 13.60
C ASN A 96 14.40 -0.90 13.15
N LEU A 97 13.11 -0.73 13.46
CA LEU A 97 12.07 -1.65 13.01
C LEU A 97 11.93 -1.62 11.49
N SER A 98 11.89 -0.43 10.89
CA SER A 98 11.80 -0.26 9.44
C SER A 98 12.97 -0.94 8.73
N MET A 99 14.21 -0.72 9.19
CA MET A 99 15.39 -1.37 8.62
C MET A 99 15.30 -2.89 8.68
N PHE A 100 14.87 -3.45 9.80
CA PHE A 100 14.69 -4.90 9.96
C PHE A 100 13.67 -5.48 8.96
N LEU A 101 12.53 -4.82 8.78
CA LEU A 101 11.50 -5.23 7.83
C LEU A 101 11.96 -5.08 6.38
N ASN A 102 12.65 -4.01 6.07
CA ASN A 102 13.16 -3.73 4.72
C ASN A 102 14.26 -4.71 4.30
N ASP A 103 15.16 -5.06 5.23
CA ASP A 103 16.21 -6.06 4.98
C ASP A 103 15.62 -7.44 4.70
N HIS A 104 14.57 -7.83 5.43
CA HIS A 104 13.84 -9.07 5.17
C HIS A 104 13.21 -9.11 3.77
N ILE A 105 12.52 -8.03 3.37
CA ILE A 105 11.92 -7.96 2.02
C ILE A 105 13.02 -7.98 0.94
N ALA A 106 14.08 -7.22 1.12
CA ALA A 106 15.19 -7.18 0.17
C ALA A 106 15.87 -8.55 0.01
N ASP A 107 16.08 -9.31 1.09
CA ASP A 107 16.60 -10.65 1.05
C ASP A 107 15.73 -11.59 0.19
N ILE A 108 14.41 -11.55 0.37
CA ILE A 108 13.48 -12.36 -0.42
C ILE A 108 13.54 -11.96 -1.90
N VAL A 109 13.53 -10.67 -2.20
CA VAL A 109 13.64 -10.18 -3.59
C VAL A 109 14.96 -10.63 -4.25
N HIS A 110 16.08 -10.56 -3.52
CA HIS A 110 17.36 -11.04 -4.02
C HIS A 110 17.39 -12.55 -4.30
N ARG A 111 16.71 -13.34 -3.46
CA ARG A 111 16.61 -14.80 -3.67
C ARG A 111 15.69 -15.19 -4.83
N TYR A 112 14.65 -14.40 -5.09
CA TYR A 112 13.63 -14.69 -6.10
C TYR A 112 13.30 -13.48 -6.99
N PRO A 113 14.28 -12.91 -7.73
CA PRO A 113 14.14 -11.60 -8.40
C PRO A 113 13.14 -11.59 -9.56
N LYS A 114 12.71 -12.75 -10.06
CA LYS A 114 11.66 -12.87 -11.08
C LYS A 114 10.26 -13.06 -10.48
N ARG A 115 10.14 -13.26 -9.17
CA ARG A 115 8.90 -13.57 -8.50
C ARG A 115 8.45 -12.47 -7.54
N PHE A 116 9.39 -11.66 -7.05
CA PHE A 116 9.09 -10.64 -6.05
C PHE A 116 9.72 -9.30 -6.39
N ILE A 117 8.97 -8.26 -6.09
CA ILE A 117 9.39 -6.86 -6.08
C ILE A 117 9.20 -6.38 -4.64
N GLY A 118 10.01 -5.46 -4.13
CA GLY A 118 9.91 -5.01 -2.74
C GLY A 118 9.57 -3.53 -2.61
N LEU A 119 8.64 -3.23 -1.70
CA LEU A 119 8.41 -1.90 -1.14
C LEU A 119 8.89 -1.89 0.31
N GLY A 120 9.65 -0.86 0.66
CA GLY A 120 10.08 -0.65 2.05
C GLY A 120 9.01 0.02 2.91
N THR A 121 9.31 0.17 4.19
CA THR A 121 8.60 1.05 5.13
C THR A 121 9.59 2.01 5.75
N ILE A 122 9.13 3.22 6.12
CA ILE A 122 9.98 4.31 6.61
C ILE A 122 9.36 4.98 7.82
N PRO A 123 10.14 5.54 8.75
CA PRO A 123 9.63 6.22 9.96
C PRO A 123 9.07 7.60 9.61
N MET A 124 7.85 7.66 9.06
CA MET A 124 7.22 8.89 8.55
C MET A 124 7.13 10.02 9.58
N GLN A 125 7.00 9.70 10.89
CA GLN A 125 6.99 10.70 11.97
C GLN A 125 8.31 11.45 12.14
N ALA A 126 9.39 11.00 11.49
CA ALA A 126 10.72 11.60 11.56
C ALA A 126 11.29 11.82 10.15
N PRO A 127 10.95 12.90 9.45
CA PRO A 127 11.24 13.10 8.02
C PRO A 127 12.71 12.90 7.63
N GLN A 128 13.66 13.38 8.44
CA GLN A 128 15.07 13.22 8.14
C GLN A 128 15.55 11.75 8.22
N LEU A 129 14.99 10.98 9.14
CA LEU A 129 15.26 9.54 9.25
C LEU A 129 14.53 8.78 8.13
N ALA A 130 13.32 9.19 7.80
CA ALA A 130 12.54 8.61 6.70
C ALA A 130 13.27 8.74 5.36
N ILE A 131 13.82 9.92 5.05
CA ILE A 131 14.59 10.16 3.81
C ILE A 131 15.87 9.29 3.78
N LYS A 132 16.61 9.19 4.89
CA LYS A 132 17.79 8.32 4.96
C LYS A 132 17.44 6.85 4.72
N GLU A 133 16.36 6.38 5.31
CA GLU A 133 15.91 5.01 5.12
C GLU A 133 15.36 4.78 3.70
N LEU A 134 14.69 5.76 3.10
CA LEU A 134 14.27 5.73 1.70
C LEU A 134 15.48 5.57 0.75
N GLU A 135 16.54 6.34 0.96
CA GLU A 135 17.79 6.20 0.20
C GLU A 135 18.43 4.83 0.39
N ARG A 136 18.38 4.29 1.62
CA ARG A 136 18.88 2.94 1.90
C ARG A 136 18.02 1.88 1.21
N CYS A 137 16.68 2.01 1.24
CA CYS A 137 15.76 1.12 0.53
C CYS A 137 16.13 1.02 -0.96
N LYS A 138 16.38 2.14 -1.62
CA LYS A 138 16.84 2.14 -3.01
C LYS A 138 18.17 1.39 -3.19
N LYS A 139 19.14 1.59 -2.29
CA LYS A 139 20.45 0.92 -2.36
C LYS A 139 20.37 -0.59 -2.20
N ILE A 140 19.43 -1.09 -1.38
CA ILE A 140 19.21 -2.52 -1.17
C ILE A 140 18.26 -3.16 -2.19
N GLY A 141 17.83 -2.41 -3.22
CA GLY A 141 17.07 -2.94 -4.35
C GLY A 141 15.55 -2.84 -4.23
N LEU A 142 15.02 -2.14 -3.23
CA LEU A 142 13.58 -1.84 -3.16
C LEU A 142 13.23 -0.72 -4.13
N VAL A 143 12.04 -0.78 -4.73
CA VAL A 143 11.63 0.12 -5.82
C VAL A 143 10.65 1.20 -5.39
N GLY A 144 10.21 1.17 -4.14
CA GLY A 144 9.27 2.10 -3.56
C GLY A 144 9.10 1.88 -2.07
N VAL A 145 8.13 2.55 -1.49
CA VAL A 145 7.75 2.43 -0.08
C VAL A 145 6.24 2.32 0.08
N GLN A 146 5.81 1.58 1.09
CA GLN A 146 4.43 1.58 1.59
C GLN A 146 4.35 2.48 2.83
N ILE A 147 3.37 3.38 2.85
CA ILE A 147 3.12 4.30 3.97
C ILE A 147 1.65 4.28 4.40
N GLY A 148 1.37 4.76 5.60
CA GLY A 148 0.01 4.93 6.10
C GLY A 148 -0.74 6.10 5.46
N THR A 149 -2.06 6.11 5.60
CA THR A 149 -2.94 7.21 5.16
C THR A 149 -2.85 8.45 6.03
N ASN A 150 -2.33 8.31 7.21
CA ASN A 150 -2.05 9.37 8.17
C ASN A 150 -0.82 9.01 9.02
N ILE A 151 -0.24 10.00 9.68
CA ILE A 151 0.90 9.81 10.56
C ILE A 151 0.52 10.34 11.95
N ASN A 152 0.19 9.42 12.87
CA ASN A 152 -0.27 9.79 14.21
C ASN A 152 -1.44 10.80 14.17
N GLN A 153 -2.44 10.56 13.31
CA GLN A 153 -3.62 11.39 13.04
C GLN A 153 -3.37 12.68 12.23
N GLU A 154 -2.13 13.01 11.91
CA GLU A 154 -1.82 14.12 11.00
C GLU A 154 -2.01 13.72 9.54
N ASN A 155 -2.47 14.65 8.71
CA ASN A 155 -2.65 14.44 7.29
C ASN A 155 -1.32 14.38 6.54
N LEU A 156 -1.31 13.71 5.38
CA LEU A 156 -0.09 13.56 4.57
C LEU A 156 0.38 14.86 3.91
N ASN A 157 -0.45 15.89 3.82
CA ASN A 157 -0.09 17.20 3.26
C ASN A 157 0.61 18.15 4.24
N GLU A 158 0.83 17.74 5.51
CA GLU A 158 1.61 18.57 6.44
C GLU A 158 2.98 18.88 5.84
N GLU A 159 3.41 20.15 5.86
CA GLU A 159 4.63 20.61 5.16
C GLU A 159 5.89 19.84 5.58
N LYS A 160 5.94 19.36 6.82
CA LYS A 160 7.06 18.52 7.31
C LYS A 160 7.23 17.20 6.58
N TYR A 161 6.17 16.67 5.91
CA TYR A 161 6.23 15.43 5.12
C TYR A 161 6.57 15.67 3.66
N PHE A 162 6.48 16.92 3.19
CA PHE A 162 6.70 17.25 1.78
C PHE A 162 8.07 16.79 1.27
N ASP A 163 9.14 16.98 2.06
CA ASP A 163 10.49 16.58 1.67
C ASP A 163 10.64 15.06 1.50
N ILE A 164 9.81 14.24 2.19
CA ILE A 164 9.80 12.79 2.00
C ILE A 164 9.24 12.46 0.61
N PHE A 165 8.11 13.05 0.23
CA PHE A 165 7.51 12.86 -1.10
C PHE A 165 8.42 13.38 -2.22
N LYS A 166 9.06 14.51 -2.01
CA LYS A 166 10.08 15.05 -2.92
C LYS A 166 11.25 14.08 -3.10
N ALA A 167 11.76 13.51 -2.03
CA ALA A 167 12.81 12.51 -2.08
C ALA A 167 12.34 11.23 -2.83
N CYS A 168 11.08 10.80 -2.66
CA CYS A 168 10.52 9.70 -3.45
C CYS A 168 10.53 10.01 -4.95
N GLU A 169 10.10 11.20 -5.34
CA GLU A 169 10.12 11.65 -6.74
C GLU A 169 11.55 11.70 -7.30
N GLU A 170 12.47 12.39 -6.61
CA GLU A 170 13.87 12.55 -7.02
C GLU A 170 14.62 11.22 -7.13
N LEU A 171 14.37 10.30 -6.22
CA LEU A 171 14.93 8.96 -6.23
C LEU A 171 14.21 8.01 -7.21
N GLY A 172 13.08 8.43 -7.78
CA GLY A 172 12.25 7.58 -8.62
C GLY A 172 11.66 6.37 -7.87
N MET A 173 11.35 6.54 -6.58
CA MET A 173 10.71 5.52 -5.73
C MET A 173 9.19 5.65 -5.80
N ALA A 174 8.49 4.54 -6.01
CA ALA A 174 7.02 4.50 -5.98
C ALA A 174 6.50 4.61 -4.53
N VAL A 175 5.31 5.16 -4.36
CA VAL A 175 4.64 5.26 -3.06
C VAL A 175 3.33 4.50 -3.10
N PHE A 176 3.15 3.52 -2.21
CA PHE A 176 1.89 2.83 -1.98
C PHE A 176 1.27 3.31 -0.67
N ILE A 177 0.07 3.87 -0.72
CA ILE A 177 -0.63 4.41 0.45
C ILE A 177 -1.69 3.41 0.90
N HIS A 178 -1.48 2.85 2.09
CA HIS A 178 -2.35 1.83 2.68
C HIS A 178 -3.01 2.37 3.97
N PRO A 179 -4.32 2.22 4.15
CA PRO A 179 -5.03 2.69 5.34
C PRO A 179 -4.58 1.97 6.61
N TRP A 180 -4.31 2.75 7.65
CA TRP A 180 -4.00 2.28 8.98
C TRP A 180 -4.35 3.36 10.02
N GLU A 181 -4.69 2.97 11.26
CA GLU A 181 -5.14 3.87 12.34
C GLU A 181 -6.33 4.74 11.91
N MET A 182 -7.43 4.06 11.59
CA MET A 182 -8.63 4.67 11.02
C MET A 182 -9.28 5.69 11.95
N MET A 183 -9.67 6.84 11.37
CA MET A 183 -10.44 7.85 12.09
C MET A 183 -11.74 7.26 12.68
N GLY A 184 -12.05 7.59 13.93
CA GLY A 184 -13.29 7.14 14.57
C GLY A 184 -13.31 5.65 14.94
N GLU A 185 -12.19 4.95 14.93
CA GLU A 185 -12.08 3.52 15.26
C GLU A 185 -12.72 3.18 16.62
N GLN A 186 -12.62 4.10 17.59
CA GLN A 186 -13.25 3.94 18.90
C GLN A 186 -14.78 3.77 18.84
N ASN A 187 -15.42 4.22 17.75
CA ASN A 187 -16.86 4.08 17.51
C ASN A 187 -17.20 2.86 16.62
N MET A 188 -16.19 2.12 16.16
CA MET A 188 -16.32 1.02 15.20
C MET A 188 -15.95 -0.35 15.79
N GLN A 189 -16.27 -0.58 17.08
CA GLN A 189 -15.84 -1.76 17.85
C GLN A 189 -16.49 -3.09 17.41
N LYS A 190 -17.57 -3.05 16.63
CA LYS A 190 -18.33 -4.23 16.18
C LYS A 190 -18.37 -4.31 14.66
N TYR A 191 -18.77 -5.49 14.15
CA TYR A 191 -19.05 -5.74 12.73
C TYR A 191 -17.86 -5.53 11.78
N TRP A 192 -16.64 -5.58 12.32
CA TRP A 192 -15.42 -5.35 11.56
C TRP A 192 -15.37 -3.98 10.86
N LEU A 193 -16.12 -3.01 11.36
CA LEU A 193 -16.28 -1.68 10.76
C LEU A 193 -14.97 -0.90 10.52
N PRO A 194 -13.89 -1.05 11.33
CA PRO A 194 -12.64 -0.39 10.99
C PRO A 194 -12.12 -0.78 9.60
N TRP A 195 -12.25 -2.06 9.22
CA TRP A 195 -11.85 -2.54 7.89
C TRP A 195 -12.88 -2.23 6.81
N LEU A 196 -14.18 -2.44 7.10
CA LEU A 196 -15.24 -2.31 6.09
C LEU A 196 -15.59 -0.85 5.76
N VAL A 197 -15.47 0.06 6.72
CA VAL A 197 -15.85 1.48 6.59
C VAL A 197 -14.66 2.41 6.85
N GLY A 198 -13.88 2.14 7.90
CA GLY A 198 -12.77 2.98 8.31
C GLY A 198 -11.66 3.05 7.27
N MET A 199 -11.21 1.92 6.74
CA MET A 199 -10.16 1.87 5.72
C MET A 199 -10.52 2.65 4.44
N PRO A 200 -11.70 2.45 3.82
CA PRO A 200 -12.11 3.26 2.67
C PRO A 200 -12.17 4.76 2.95
N ALA A 201 -12.63 5.16 4.14
CA ALA A 201 -12.70 6.55 4.54
C ALA A 201 -11.29 7.17 4.71
N GLU A 202 -10.36 6.45 5.34
CA GLU A 202 -8.97 6.89 5.51
C GLU A 202 -8.26 7.07 4.16
N THR A 203 -8.43 6.14 3.23
CA THR A 203 -7.87 6.25 1.88
C THR A 203 -8.39 7.51 1.18
N SER A 204 -9.69 7.79 1.29
CA SER A 204 -10.30 9.01 0.73
C SER A 204 -9.75 10.28 1.38
N ARG A 205 -9.56 10.30 2.71
CA ARG A 205 -8.94 11.40 3.46
C ARG A 205 -7.51 11.65 2.96
N ALA A 206 -6.71 10.60 2.79
CA ALA A 206 -5.34 10.71 2.29
C ALA A 206 -5.28 11.29 0.87
N ALA A 207 -6.11 10.78 -0.05
CA ALA A 207 -6.19 11.29 -1.42
C ALA A 207 -6.58 12.78 -1.44
N CYS A 208 -7.62 13.16 -0.69
CA CYS A 208 -8.04 14.55 -0.57
C CYS A 208 -6.93 15.44 0.02
N SER A 209 -6.23 14.98 1.07
CA SER A 209 -5.16 15.77 1.69
C SER A 209 -4.01 16.05 0.73
N LEU A 210 -3.58 15.07 -0.06
CA LEU A 210 -2.51 15.23 -1.04
C LEU A 210 -2.92 16.10 -2.23
N ILE A 211 -4.18 16.00 -2.67
CA ILE A 211 -4.72 16.83 -3.76
C ILE A 211 -4.88 18.27 -3.28
N PHE A 212 -5.63 18.50 -2.20
CA PHE A 212 -5.93 19.87 -1.75
C PHE A 212 -4.70 20.58 -1.17
N GLY A 213 -3.79 19.86 -0.51
CA GLY A 213 -2.52 20.39 -0.03
C GLY A 213 -1.47 20.62 -1.14
N GLY A 214 -1.84 20.37 -2.43
CA GLY A 214 -0.99 20.65 -3.57
C GLY A 214 0.26 19.77 -3.70
N VAL A 215 0.36 18.65 -2.97
CA VAL A 215 1.53 17.76 -3.05
C VAL A 215 1.67 17.19 -4.46
N MET A 216 0.57 16.72 -5.05
CA MET A 216 0.58 16.15 -6.41
C MET A 216 0.82 17.22 -7.49
N GLU A 217 0.48 18.48 -7.24
CA GLU A 217 0.75 19.59 -8.17
C GLU A 217 2.22 20.03 -8.13
N ARG A 218 2.78 20.07 -6.91
CA ARG A 218 4.19 20.42 -6.68
C ARG A 218 5.15 19.31 -7.12
N LEU A 219 4.69 18.05 -7.16
CA LEU A 219 5.47 16.85 -7.49
C LEU A 219 4.78 16.04 -8.60
N PRO A 220 4.79 16.53 -9.85
CA PRO A 220 3.99 15.94 -10.95
C PRO A 220 4.51 14.57 -11.43
N ASN A 221 5.75 14.19 -11.09
CA ASN A 221 6.33 12.91 -11.45
C ASN A 221 6.30 11.89 -10.29
N LEU A 222 5.73 12.27 -9.15
CA LEU A 222 5.58 11.39 -8.00
C LEU A 222 4.56 10.28 -8.31
N ARG A 223 4.99 9.03 -8.23
CA ARG A 223 4.15 7.87 -8.54
C ARG A 223 3.51 7.33 -7.28
N ILE A 224 2.25 7.72 -7.04
CA ILE A 224 1.44 7.29 -5.90
C ILE A 224 0.41 6.26 -6.36
N ALA A 225 0.24 5.19 -5.59
CA ALA A 225 -0.90 4.29 -5.70
C ALA A 225 -1.63 4.19 -4.34
N PHE A 226 -2.95 4.11 -4.40
CA PHE A 226 -3.80 3.93 -3.22
C PHE A 226 -4.41 2.53 -3.20
N ALA A 227 -4.44 1.95 -2.00
CA ALA A 227 -5.04 0.64 -1.75
C ALA A 227 -6.56 0.64 -1.88
N HIS A 228 -7.13 -0.57 -2.07
CA HIS A 228 -8.58 -0.85 -2.03
C HIS A 228 -9.39 -0.02 -3.03
N GLY A 229 -8.97 0.00 -4.30
CA GLY A 229 -9.65 0.75 -5.35
C GLY A 229 -9.70 2.26 -5.12
N GLY A 230 -8.79 2.82 -4.30
CA GLY A 230 -8.83 4.22 -3.89
C GLY A 230 -9.85 4.51 -2.78
N GLY A 231 -10.33 3.47 -2.08
CA GLY A 231 -11.28 3.57 -0.98
C GLY A 231 -12.62 4.17 -1.38
N SER A 232 -13.15 5.12 -0.61
CA SER A 232 -14.39 5.82 -0.94
C SER A 232 -14.19 7.05 -1.84
N PHE A 233 -12.93 7.38 -2.22
CA PHE A 233 -12.64 8.56 -3.04
C PHE A 233 -13.35 8.51 -4.41
N PRO A 234 -13.31 7.40 -5.17
CA PRO A 234 -13.98 7.34 -6.47
C PRO A 234 -15.49 7.59 -6.38
N SER A 235 -16.16 6.99 -5.41
CA SER A 235 -17.62 7.13 -5.24
C SER A 235 -18.04 8.51 -4.72
N THR A 236 -17.15 9.26 -4.09
CA THR A 236 -17.42 10.57 -3.50
C THR A 236 -16.85 11.75 -4.28
N ILE A 237 -16.13 11.51 -5.39
CA ILE A 237 -15.47 12.58 -6.16
C ILE A 237 -16.41 13.69 -6.63
N GLY A 238 -17.67 13.35 -6.96
CA GLY A 238 -18.68 14.34 -7.32
C GLY A 238 -19.03 15.29 -6.17
N ARG A 239 -19.12 14.78 -4.92
CA ARG A 239 -19.30 15.60 -3.72
C ARG A 239 -18.07 16.45 -3.43
N ILE A 240 -16.88 15.89 -3.60
CA ILE A 240 -15.59 16.56 -3.38
C ILE A 240 -15.45 17.75 -4.34
N GLU A 241 -15.70 17.56 -5.64
CA GLU A 241 -15.71 18.61 -6.65
C GLU A 241 -16.78 19.67 -6.37
N HIS A 242 -17.99 19.25 -6.00
CA HIS A 242 -19.07 20.21 -5.67
C HIS A 242 -18.67 21.08 -4.48
N GLY A 243 -18.06 20.52 -3.44
CA GLY A 243 -17.53 21.27 -2.30
C GLY A 243 -16.42 22.26 -2.72
N PHE A 244 -15.51 21.84 -3.59
CA PHE A 244 -14.47 22.69 -4.16
C PHE A 244 -15.07 23.91 -4.89
N ASN A 245 -16.10 23.70 -5.71
CA ASN A 245 -16.76 24.77 -6.47
C ASN A 245 -17.63 25.69 -5.59
N CYS A 246 -18.31 25.15 -4.57
CA CYS A 246 -19.18 25.92 -3.69
C CYS A 246 -18.45 26.70 -2.60
N ARG A 247 -17.32 26.18 -2.11
CA ARG A 247 -16.55 26.76 -1.00
C ARG A 247 -15.06 26.79 -1.32
N PRO A 248 -14.65 27.47 -2.42
CA PRO A 248 -13.23 27.61 -2.76
C PRO A 248 -12.43 28.31 -1.65
N ASP A 249 -13.08 29.15 -0.87
CA ASP A 249 -12.54 29.81 0.33
C ASP A 249 -12.10 28.82 1.44
N LEU A 250 -12.64 27.59 1.45
CA LEU A 250 -12.30 26.55 2.41
C LEU A 250 -11.50 25.38 1.78
N VAL A 251 -11.69 25.13 0.50
CA VAL A 251 -11.18 23.89 -0.14
C VAL A 251 -10.00 24.19 -1.09
N ALA A 252 -10.02 25.32 -1.81
CA ALA A 252 -8.98 25.70 -2.74
C ALA A 252 -7.91 26.63 -2.10
N ILE A 253 -7.57 26.38 -0.83
CA ILE A 253 -6.66 27.25 -0.06
C ILE A 253 -5.22 27.07 -0.56
N ASP A 254 -4.73 25.83 -0.66
CA ASP A 254 -3.35 25.54 -1.02
C ASP A 254 -3.23 25.08 -2.49
N ASN A 255 -4.32 24.62 -3.09
CA ASN A 255 -4.36 24.16 -4.48
C ASN A 255 -5.64 24.63 -5.19
N PRO A 256 -5.54 25.54 -6.18
CA PRO A 256 -6.69 26.06 -6.92
C PRO A 256 -7.15 25.12 -8.07
N ILE A 257 -6.50 23.97 -8.26
CA ILE A 257 -6.82 23.03 -9.34
C ILE A 257 -8.00 22.14 -8.92
N ASN A 258 -8.97 21.96 -9.81
CA ASN A 258 -10.13 21.12 -9.57
C ASN A 258 -9.70 19.67 -9.25
N PRO A 259 -10.24 19.05 -8.19
CA PRO A 259 -9.83 17.69 -7.76
C PRO A 259 -10.01 16.62 -8.85
N LYS A 260 -10.94 16.78 -9.78
CA LYS A 260 -11.12 15.84 -10.90
C LYS A 260 -9.97 15.86 -11.92
N GLU A 261 -9.19 16.93 -11.98
CA GLU A 261 -8.00 17.00 -12.84
C GLU A 261 -6.88 16.04 -12.42
N TYR A 262 -7.00 15.46 -11.21
CA TYR A 262 -6.06 14.46 -10.69
C TYR A 262 -6.48 13.01 -10.99
N LEU A 263 -7.70 12.78 -11.50
CA LEU A 263 -8.10 11.46 -11.98
C LEU A 263 -7.17 11.03 -13.14
N GLY A 264 -6.59 9.85 -13.03
CA GLY A 264 -5.59 9.37 -13.99
C GLY A 264 -4.15 9.90 -13.78
N LYS A 265 -3.89 10.74 -12.75
CA LYS A 265 -2.53 11.18 -12.38
C LYS A 265 -1.88 10.32 -11.29
N PHE A 266 -2.65 9.48 -10.62
CA PHE A 266 -2.19 8.49 -9.65
C PHE A 266 -2.81 7.13 -9.93
N TRP A 267 -2.32 6.11 -9.29
CA TRP A 267 -2.79 4.73 -9.43
C TRP A 267 -3.67 4.31 -8.27
N ILE A 268 -4.49 3.30 -8.53
CA ILE A 268 -5.22 2.54 -7.52
C ILE A 268 -5.03 1.05 -7.80
N ASP A 269 -5.24 0.21 -6.80
CA ASP A 269 -5.36 -1.22 -7.06
C ASP A 269 -6.78 -1.60 -7.52
N SER A 270 -6.92 -2.84 -7.97
CA SER A 270 -8.20 -3.38 -8.48
C SER A 270 -9.06 -4.05 -7.40
N LEU A 271 -8.70 -3.90 -6.13
CA LEU A 271 -9.36 -4.60 -5.03
C LEU A 271 -10.70 -3.93 -4.66
N VAL A 272 -11.72 -4.23 -5.40
CA VAL A 272 -13.07 -3.66 -5.26
C VAL A 272 -14.17 -4.71 -5.05
N HIS A 273 -13.86 -6.00 -5.22
CA HIS A 273 -14.72 -7.17 -4.99
C HIS A 273 -16.03 -7.23 -5.78
N ASP A 274 -16.21 -6.37 -6.80
CA ASP A 274 -17.45 -6.24 -7.56
C ASP A 274 -17.14 -5.82 -8.99
N ASP A 275 -17.82 -6.43 -9.97
CA ASP A 275 -17.60 -6.22 -11.41
C ASP A 275 -18.01 -4.82 -11.85
N GLN A 276 -19.13 -4.30 -11.35
CA GLN A 276 -19.60 -2.96 -11.67
C GLN A 276 -18.68 -1.89 -11.06
N MET A 277 -18.17 -2.14 -9.87
CA MET A 277 -17.20 -1.24 -9.25
C MET A 277 -15.86 -1.26 -9.98
N LEU A 278 -15.40 -2.42 -10.47
CA LEU A 278 -14.18 -2.47 -11.28
C LEU A 278 -14.37 -1.69 -12.58
N ASP A 279 -15.49 -1.88 -13.27
CA ASP A 279 -15.81 -1.13 -14.50
C ASP A 279 -15.87 0.38 -14.24
N PHE A 280 -16.49 0.78 -13.14
CA PHE A 280 -16.60 2.17 -12.71
C PHE A 280 -15.22 2.81 -12.48
N VAL A 281 -14.33 2.17 -11.72
CA VAL A 281 -13.01 2.75 -11.43
C VAL A 281 -12.09 2.72 -12.65
N VAL A 282 -12.18 1.68 -13.50
CA VAL A 282 -11.45 1.63 -14.78
C VAL A 282 -11.91 2.74 -15.71
N GLY A 283 -13.22 2.97 -15.81
CA GLY A 283 -13.78 4.09 -16.59
C GLY A 283 -13.38 5.46 -16.07
N MET A 284 -13.21 5.61 -14.76
CA MET A 284 -12.88 6.87 -14.11
C MET A 284 -11.38 7.21 -14.20
N PHE A 285 -10.50 6.24 -13.92
CA PHE A 285 -9.05 6.45 -13.83
C PHE A 285 -8.31 6.13 -15.13
N GLY A 286 -8.89 5.28 -15.97
CA GLY A 286 -8.22 4.65 -17.11
C GLY A 286 -7.53 3.33 -16.72
N ALA A 287 -7.54 2.36 -17.63
CA ALA A 287 -6.96 1.03 -17.39
C ALA A 287 -5.46 1.06 -17.05
N ASN A 288 -4.73 2.08 -17.49
CA ASN A 288 -3.31 2.26 -17.18
C ASN A 288 -3.07 2.88 -15.79
N ARG A 289 -4.13 3.13 -15.01
CA ARG A 289 -4.05 3.65 -13.62
C ARG A 289 -4.69 2.71 -12.61
N VAL A 290 -5.21 1.58 -13.06
CA VAL A 290 -5.74 0.52 -12.18
C VAL A 290 -4.83 -0.70 -12.33
N ALA A 291 -4.20 -1.13 -11.25
CA ALA A 291 -3.29 -2.28 -11.25
C ALA A 291 -3.87 -3.41 -10.40
N LEU A 292 -3.67 -4.66 -10.81
CA LEU A 292 -4.04 -5.81 -9.99
C LEU A 292 -3.46 -5.67 -8.57
N GLY A 293 -4.32 -5.75 -7.56
CA GLY A 293 -3.97 -5.86 -6.15
C GLY A 293 -4.92 -6.77 -5.41
N SER A 294 -4.41 -7.61 -4.51
CA SER A 294 -5.20 -8.66 -3.86
C SER A 294 -5.34 -8.56 -2.35
N ASP A 295 -4.53 -7.76 -1.66
CA ASP A 295 -4.38 -7.75 -0.18
C ASP A 295 -3.97 -9.12 0.39
N TYR A 296 -3.28 -9.94 -0.45
CA TYR A 296 -2.78 -11.25 -0.05
C TYR A 296 -1.79 -11.13 1.14
N PRO A 297 -1.84 -11.99 2.16
CA PRO A 297 -2.67 -13.19 2.27
C PRO A 297 -3.89 -13.04 3.20
N PHE A 298 -4.45 -11.87 3.33
CA PHE A 298 -5.50 -11.60 4.30
C PHE A 298 -6.91 -11.94 3.81
N PRO A 299 -7.85 -12.29 4.75
CA PRO A 299 -9.15 -12.84 4.37
C PRO A 299 -10.11 -11.84 3.71
N LEU A 300 -9.83 -10.52 3.78
CA LEU A 300 -10.58 -9.50 3.06
C LEU A 300 -10.00 -9.26 1.65
N GLY A 301 -8.92 -9.96 1.30
CA GLY A 301 -8.31 -9.92 -0.03
C GLY A 301 -9.03 -10.79 -1.06
N GLU A 302 -8.52 -10.78 -2.30
CA GLU A 302 -8.97 -11.69 -3.35
C GLU A 302 -8.40 -13.10 -3.11
N LEU A 303 -9.27 -14.10 -2.99
CA LEU A 303 -8.88 -15.51 -2.85
C LEU A 303 -8.27 -16.07 -4.15
N GLU A 304 -8.69 -15.56 -5.31
CA GLU A 304 -8.17 -15.89 -6.63
C GLU A 304 -7.67 -14.60 -7.33
N PRO A 305 -6.44 -14.13 -7.04
CA PRO A 305 -5.97 -12.84 -7.52
C PRO A 305 -6.06 -12.69 -9.04
N GLY A 306 -6.68 -11.60 -9.48
CA GLY A 306 -6.88 -11.28 -10.90
C GLY A 306 -8.01 -12.03 -11.58
N LYS A 307 -8.78 -12.87 -10.89
CA LYS A 307 -9.94 -13.56 -11.46
C LYS A 307 -10.98 -12.56 -11.93
N LEU A 308 -11.33 -11.60 -11.09
CA LEU A 308 -12.29 -10.54 -11.42
C LEU A 308 -11.91 -9.84 -12.74
N ILE A 309 -10.66 -9.42 -12.91
CA ILE A 309 -10.17 -8.79 -14.16
C ILE A 309 -10.28 -9.74 -15.37
N LYS A 310 -9.91 -11.01 -15.18
CA LYS A 310 -9.93 -12.02 -16.26
C LYS A 310 -11.36 -12.32 -16.74
N GLU A 311 -12.35 -12.27 -15.85
CA GLU A 311 -13.77 -12.55 -16.14
C GLU A 311 -14.50 -11.33 -16.73
N MET A 312 -14.00 -10.10 -16.56
CA MET A 312 -14.58 -8.91 -17.19
C MET A 312 -14.59 -9.01 -18.73
N PRO A 313 -15.60 -8.43 -19.40
CA PRO A 313 -15.70 -8.42 -20.87
C PRO A 313 -14.77 -7.40 -21.54
N TYR A 314 -13.60 -7.17 -20.95
CA TYR A 314 -12.61 -6.24 -21.50
C TYR A 314 -11.83 -6.87 -22.66
N GLU A 315 -11.41 -6.04 -23.60
CA GLU A 315 -10.47 -6.41 -24.65
C GLU A 315 -9.11 -6.81 -24.03
N LYS A 316 -8.33 -7.56 -24.80
CA LYS A 316 -7.07 -8.15 -24.31
C LYS A 316 -6.06 -7.11 -23.82
N ASP A 317 -5.92 -6.01 -24.54
CA ASP A 317 -5.01 -4.90 -24.21
C ASP A 317 -5.39 -4.22 -22.88
N VAL A 318 -6.68 -4.05 -22.61
CA VAL A 318 -7.19 -3.55 -21.34
C VAL A 318 -6.83 -4.50 -20.19
N LYS A 319 -7.06 -5.82 -20.38
CA LYS A 319 -6.67 -6.83 -19.39
C LYS A 319 -5.15 -6.86 -19.16
N GLU A 320 -4.33 -6.71 -20.20
CA GLU A 320 -2.88 -6.64 -20.07
C GLU A 320 -2.44 -5.39 -19.27
N LEU A 321 -3.09 -4.25 -19.45
CA LEU A 321 -2.85 -3.06 -18.63
C LEU A 321 -3.17 -3.32 -17.16
N LEU A 322 -4.35 -3.83 -16.85
CA LEU A 322 -4.79 -4.11 -15.47
C LEU A 322 -3.93 -5.17 -14.78
N LEU A 323 -3.55 -6.25 -15.49
CA LEU A 323 -2.82 -7.37 -14.92
C LEU A 323 -1.32 -7.10 -14.74
N HIS A 324 -0.70 -6.21 -15.53
CA HIS A 324 0.73 -5.90 -15.36
C HIS A 324 1.17 -4.53 -15.89
N GLY A 325 0.56 -4.00 -16.94
CA GLY A 325 1.04 -2.78 -17.59
C GLY A 325 1.01 -1.57 -16.66
N SER A 326 -0.07 -1.38 -15.95
CA SER A 326 -0.27 -0.33 -14.94
C SER A 326 0.73 -0.46 -13.78
N ALA A 327 0.96 -1.68 -13.29
CA ALA A 327 1.96 -1.95 -12.26
C ALA A 327 3.37 -1.60 -12.69
N LEU A 328 3.76 -1.98 -13.91
CA LEU A 328 5.09 -1.68 -14.48
C LEU A 328 5.31 -0.19 -14.66
N GLU A 329 4.28 0.56 -15.10
CA GLU A 329 4.35 2.03 -15.22
C GLU A 329 4.49 2.68 -13.84
N TRP A 330 3.66 2.28 -12.87
CA TRP A 330 3.74 2.79 -11.49
C TRP A 330 5.11 2.55 -10.86
N LEU A 331 5.67 1.34 -11.01
CA LEU A 331 6.96 0.97 -10.43
C LEU A 331 8.16 1.44 -11.27
N ASN A 332 7.92 1.92 -12.50
CA ASN A 332 8.95 2.25 -13.48
C ASN A 332 9.90 1.07 -13.77
N LEU A 333 9.30 -0.10 -13.98
CA LEU A 333 10.01 -1.34 -14.27
C LEU A 333 9.71 -1.83 -15.70
N LYS A 334 10.58 -2.69 -16.21
CA LYS A 334 10.44 -3.27 -17.55
C LYS A 334 9.96 -4.72 -17.46
N LYS A 335 9.05 -5.10 -18.35
CA LYS A 335 8.45 -6.44 -18.41
C LYS A 335 9.52 -7.55 -18.55
N GLU A 336 10.59 -7.26 -19.28
CA GLU A 336 11.68 -8.20 -19.56
C GLU A 336 12.41 -8.68 -18.30
N MET A 337 12.30 -7.95 -17.20
CA MET A 337 12.89 -8.35 -15.91
C MET A 337 12.25 -9.62 -15.33
N PHE A 338 11.03 -9.96 -15.76
CA PHE A 338 10.21 -11.03 -15.19
C PHE A 338 9.95 -12.20 -16.16
N LEU A 339 10.47 -12.11 -17.37
CA LEU A 339 10.34 -13.15 -18.42
C LEU A 339 11.46 -14.21 -18.37
#